data_1edbde39b6c71dc275c0a11c2277e6d2
#
_entry.id   1edbde39b6c71dc275c0a11c2277e6d2
#
_cell.length_a   1.000
_cell.length_b   1.000
_cell.length_c   1.000
_cell.angle_alpha   90.00
_cell.angle_beta   90.00
_cell.angle_gamma   90.00
#
_symmetry.space_group_name_H-M   'P 1'
#
loop_
_entity.id
_entity.type
_entity.pdbx_description
1 polymer ?
#
loop_
_entity_poly.entity_id
_entity_poly.type
_entity_poly.pdbx_seq_one_letter_code
_entity_poly.pdbx_strand_id
1 'polypeptide(L)'
;YMFFDETFDGLDPVIRNTMKKILIKQMNKKRTTIVMTSHNLRELEDICDNLGLLYQGGILFESDIDTIKTNMFKVQISFEKEDFEDFDILSFKKQGSVATIIIKDNDGKSKKKLEKMKPLILDYLPLTLEEVFIYEMEALGYEFNKFV
;
A
#
# COMPACT_ATOMS: atom_id res chain seq x y z
N TYR A 1 -11.80 -19.33 -15.01
CA TYR A 1 -11.05 -19.08 -13.78
C TYR A 1 -9.68 -19.76 -13.87
N MET A 2 -8.64 -19.08 -13.42
CA MET A 2 -7.29 -19.62 -13.30
C MET A 2 -6.82 -19.42 -11.86
N PHE A 3 -6.22 -20.45 -11.28
CA PHE A 3 -5.73 -20.43 -9.90
C PHE A 3 -4.22 -20.66 -9.91
N PHE A 4 -3.48 -19.82 -9.24
CA PHE A 4 -2.03 -19.85 -9.13
C PHE A 4 -1.64 -19.80 -7.65
N ASP A 5 -0.91 -20.80 -7.19
CA ASP A 5 -0.44 -20.87 -5.81
C ASP A 5 1.08 -20.65 -5.80
N GLU A 6 1.50 -19.49 -5.25
CA GLU A 6 2.90 -19.04 -5.16
C GLU A 6 3.72 -19.21 -6.47
N THR A 7 3.05 -19.09 -7.64
CA THR A 7 3.60 -19.49 -8.95
C THR A 7 4.78 -18.61 -9.40
N PHE A 8 4.92 -17.42 -8.85
CA PHE A 8 6.04 -16.51 -9.19
C PHE A 8 7.29 -16.74 -8.34
N ASP A 9 7.20 -17.56 -7.30
CA ASP A 9 8.32 -17.83 -6.43
C ASP A 9 9.45 -18.56 -7.16
N GLY A 10 10.68 -18.13 -6.90
CA GLY A 10 11.86 -18.69 -7.54
C GLY A 10 12.07 -18.35 -9.01
N LEU A 11 11.15 -17.60 -9.63
CA LEU A 11 11.35 -17.13 -11.01
C LEU A 11 12.32 -15.95 -11.06
N ASP A 12 13.22 -15.98 -12.06
CA ASP A 12 14.03 -14.81 -12.36
C ASP A 12 13.17 -13.61 -12.83
N PRO A 13 13.68 -12.35 -12.71
CA PRO A 13 12.89 -11.16 -13.03
C PRO A 13 12.38 -11.11 -14.48
N VAL A 14 13.10 -11.69 -15.45
CA VAL A 14 12.72 -11.68 -16.86
C VAL A 14 11.53 -12.62 -17.11
N ILE A 15 11.62 -13.84 -16.59
CA ILE A 15 10.54 -14.83 -16.68
C ILE A 15 9.30 -14.34 -15.94
N ARG A 16 9.46 -13.80 -14.74
CA ARG A 16 8.39 -13.21 -13.95
C ARG A 16 7.64 -12.12 -14.72
N ASN A 17 8.36 -11.17 -15.30
CA ASN A 17 7.76 -10.08 -16.09
C ASN A 17 7.04 -10.61 -17.35
N THR A 18 7.58 -11.64 -17.97
CA THR A 18 6.95 -12.30 -19.13
C THR A 18 5.63 -12.97 -18.72
N MET A 19 5.62 -13.70 -17.61
CA MET A 19 4.41 -14.31 -17.07
C MET A 19 3.33 -13.28 -16.74
N LYS A 20 3.69 -12.17 -16.06
CA LYS A 20 2.77 -11.05 -15.79
C LYS A 20 2.09 -10.56 -17.07
N LYS A 21 2.86 -10.29 -18.12
CA LYS A 21 2.31 -9.84 -19.41
C LYS A 21 1.35 -10.87 -20.04
N ILE A 22 1.66 -12.15 -19.93
CA ILE A 22 0.80 -13.23 -20.45
C ILE A 22 -0.53 -13.25 -19.68
N LEU A 23 -0.49 -13.16 -18.34
CA LEU A 23 -1.69 -13.17 -17.50
C LEU A 23 -2.58 -11.96 -17.78
N ILE A 24 -2.04 -10.76 -17.81
CA ILE A 24 -2.76 -9.53 -18.16
C ILE A 24 -3.42 -9.65 -19.53
N LYS A 25 -2.70 -10.21 -20.52
CA LYS A 25 -3.26 -10.46 -21.85
C LYS A 25 -4.43 -11.44 -21.84
N GLN A 26 -4.38 -12.50 -21.00
CA GLN A 26 -5.48 -13.45 -20.86
C GLN A 26 -6.70 -12.82 -20.20
N MET A 27 -6.50 -12.03 -19.15
CA MET A 27 -7.58 -11.29 -18.48
C MET A 27 -8.32 -10.40 -19.48
N ASN A 28 -7.57 -9.59 -20.25
CA ASN A 28 -8.16 -8.63 -21.19
C ASN A 28 -8.85 -9.29 -22.40
N LYS A 29 -8.28 -10.38 -22.95
CA LYS A 29 -8.82 -11.03 -24.15
C LYS A 29 -9.97 -11.99 -23.89
N LYS A 30 -9.91 -12.75 -22.79
CA LYS A 30 -10.83 -13.85 -22.52
C LYS A 30 -11.77 -13.60 -21.35
N ARG A 31 -11.74 -12.41 -20.75
CA ARG A 31 -12.45 -12.10 -19.49
C ARG A 31 -12.20 -13.17 -18.43
N THR A 32 -10.95 -13.61 -18.32
CA THR A 32 -10.54 -14.63 -17.36
C THR A 32 -10.35 -14.00 -16.01
N THR A 33 -10.96 -14.54 -14.98
CA THR A 33 -10.66 -14.18 -13.58
C THR A 33 -9.46 -15.00 -13.13
N ILE A 34 -8.46 -14.31 -12.56
CA ILE A 34 -7.26 -14.94 -12.02
C ILE A 34 -7.29 -14.77 -10.51
N VAL A 35 -7.13 -15.87 -9.80
CA VAL A 35 -6.93 -15.91 -8.35
C VAL A 35 -5.51 -16.42 -8.11
N MET A 36 -4.72 -15.68 -7.39
CA MET A 36 -3.34 -16.04 -7.10
C MET A 36 -2.97 -15.81 -5.64
N THR A 37 -2.10 -16.66 -5.12
CA THR A 37 -1.47 -16.46 -3.82
C THR A 37 -0.02 -16.02 -4.01
N SER A 38 0.45 -15.15 -3.15
CA SER A 38 1.85 -14.76 -3.04
C SER A 38 2.09 -14.18 -1.65
N HIS A 39 3.27 -14.37 -1.10
CA HIS A 39 3.75 -13.65 0.08
C HIS A 39 4.52 -12.37 -0.29
N ASN A 40 4.66 -12.09 -1.59
CA ASN A 40 5.32 -10.89 -2.11
C ASN A 40 4.29 -9.86 -2.58
N LEU A 41 4.00 -8.88 -1.74
CA LEU A 41 2.99 -7.85 -2.00
C LEU A 41 3.28 -7.01 -3.25
N ARG A 42 4.55 -6.83 -3.62
CA ARG A 42 4.92 -6.11 -4.84
C ARG A 42 4.48 -6.83 -6.10
N GLU A 43 4.47 -8.17 -6.08
CA GLU A 43 3.99 -8.95 -7.22
C GLU A 43 2.49 -8.78 -7.41
N LEU A 44 1.74 -8.79 -6.30
CA LEU A 44 0.29 -8.59 -6.32
C LEU A 44 -0.08 -7.17 -6.75
N GLU A 45 0.67 -6.18 -6.30
CA GLU A 45 0.46 -4.76 -6.65
C GLU A 45 0.45 -4.49 -8.15
N ASP A 46 1.27 -5.24 -8.91
CA ASP A 46 1.42 -5.05 -10.36
C ASP A 46 0.35 -5.76 -11.20
N ILE A 47 -0.41 -6.71 -10.63
CA ILE A 47 -1.27 -7.61 -11.42
C ILE A 47 -2.70 -7.61 -10.91
N CYS A 48 -2.89 -7.51 -9.59
CA CYS A 48 -4.18 -7.71 -8.95
C CYS A 48 -4.96 -6.40 -8.82
N ASP A 49 -6.28 -6.48 -9.00
CA ASP A 49 -7.21 -5.38 -8.73
C ASP A 49 -7.70 -5.43 -7.28
N ASN A 50 -7.82 -6.64 -6.73
CA ASN A 50 -8.30 -6.88 -5.36
C ASN A 50 -7.29 -7.72 -4.58
N LEU A 51 -7.20 -7.48 -3.28
CA LEU A 51 -6.35 -8.17 -2.34
C LEU A 51 -7.17 -8.75 -1.20
N GLY A 52 -6.91 -10.01 -0.85
CA GLY A 52 -7.43 -10.64 0.35
C GLY A 52 -6.30 -11.17 1.22
N LEU A 53 -6.36 -10.94 2.53
CA LEU A 53 -5.43 -11.50 3.49
C LEU A 53 -6.04 -12.73 4.17
N LEU A 54 -5.39 -13.88 3.97
CA LEU A 54 -5.71 -15.11 4.67
C LEU A 54 -4.96 -15.19 6.00
N TYR A 55 -5.69 -15.38 7.08
CA TYR A 55 -5.11 -15.53 8.41
C TYR A 55 -5.91 -16.56 9.23
N GLN A 56 -5.25 -17.53 9.84
CA GLN A 56 -5.85 -18.58 10.69
C GLN A 56 -7.08 -19.26 10.08
N GLY A 57 -7.04 -19.51 8.75
CA GLY A 57 -8.11 -20.22 8.04
C GLY A 57 -9.29 -19.36 7.60
N GLY A 58 -9.23 -18.05 7.77
CA GLY A 58 -10.24 -17.09 7.32
C GLY A 58 -9.66 -15.93 6.52
N ILE A 59 -10.54 -15.16 5.87
CA ILE A 59 -10.17 -13.88 5.27
C ILE A 59 -10.24 -12.83 6.38
N LEU A 60 -9.09 -12.28 6.75
CA LEU A 60 -9.01 -11.22 7.75
C LEU A 60 -9.38 -9.86 7.18
N PHE A 61 -9.03 -9.65 5.92
CA PHE A 61 -9.16 -8.38 5.23
C PHE A 61 -9.30 -8.63 3.73
N GLU A 62 -10.18 -7.90 3.09
CA GLU A 62 -10.38 -7.88 1.65
C GLU A 62 -10.64 -6.45 1.19
N SER A 63 -9.94 -6.00 0.15
CA SER A 63 -10.15 -4.68 -0.43
C SER A 63 -9.63 -4.59 -1.86
N ASP A 64 -10.17 -3.62 -2.59
CA ASP A 64 -9.63 -3.11 -3.83
C ASP A 64 -8.32 -2.35 -3.58
N ILE A 65 -7.28 -2.64 -4.38
CA ILE A 65 -5.92 -2.08 -4.18
C ILE A 65 -5.90 -0.56 -4.34
N ASP A 66 -6.64 -0.02 -5.30
CA ASP A 66 -6.69 1.43 -5.52
C ASP A 66 -7.40 2.13 -4.35
N THR A 67 -8.47 1.53 -3.83
CA THR A 67 -9.19 2.04 -2.66
C THR A 67 -8.29 2.10 -1.43
N ILE A 68 -7.53 1.03 -1.17
CA ILE A 68 -6.59 1.00 -0.05
C ILE A 68 -5.56 2.13 -0.18
N LYS A 69 -4.96 2.29 -1.37
CA LYS A 69 -3.94 3.31 -1.63
C LYS A 69 -4.48 4.74 -1.59
N THR A 70 -5.77 4.96 -1.84
CA THR A 70 -6.38 6.29 -1.80
C THR A 70 -6.75 6.76 -0.40
N ASN A 71 -6.97 5.83 0.54
CA ASN A 71 -7.34 6.13 1.91
C ASN A 71 -6.18 6.57 2.80
N MET A 72 -4.97 6.57 2.28
CA MET A 72 -3.79 7.09 2.96
C MET A 72 -2.77 7.64 1.96
N PHE A 73 -1.88 8.50 2.43
CA PHE A 73 -0.81 9.03 1.60
C PHE A 73 0.45 9.27 2.42
N LYS A 74 1.58 9.23 1.72
CA LYS A 74 2.90 9.48 2.24
C LYS A 74 3.39 10.84 1.75
N VAL A 75 3.94 11.63 2.65
CA VAL A 75 4.42 12.97 2.35
C VAL A 75 5.75 13.25 3.01
N GLN A 76 6.64 13.91 2.28
CA GLN A 76 7.81 14.59 2.84
C GLN A 76 7.46 16.06 3.05
N ILE A 77 7.72 16.55 4.27
CA ILE A 77 7.27 17.88 4.66
C ILE A 77 8.30 18.54 5.59
N SER A 78 8.47 19.84 5.45
CA SER A 78 9.27 20.67 6.36
C SER A 78 8.49 21.87 6.81
N PHE A 79 8.43 22.08 8.13
CA PHE A 79 7.75 23.20 8.77
C PHE A 79 8.67 23.95 9.73
N GLU A 80 8.37 25.21 9.95
CA GLU A 80 8.95 25.98 11.07
C GLU A 80 8.34 25.57 12.41
N LYS A 81 7.04 25.21 12.43
CA LYS A 81 6.33 24.71 13.61
C LYS A 81 5.60 23.42 13.25
N GLU A 82 5.83 22.37 14.02
CA GLU A 82 5.20 21.06 13.84
C GLU A 82 3.88 21.04 14.61
N ASP A 83 2.77 21.28 13.92
CA ASP A 83 1.43 21.15 14.47
C ASP A 83 0.64 20.16 13.59
N PHE A 84 0.58 18.92 14.05
CA PHE A 84 -0.08 17.82 13.35
C PHE A 84 -1.22 17.21 14.18
N GLU A 85 -1.68 17.88 15.26
CA GLU A 85 -2.71 17.35 16.15
C GLU A 85 -4.01 16.97 15.44
N ASP A 86 -4.29 17.64 14.34
CA ASP A 86 -5.49 17.45 13.53
C ASP A 86 -5.39 16.36 12.43
N PHE A 87 -4.30 15.59 12.40
CA PHE A 87 -4.06 14.57 11.38
C PHE A 87 -4.02 13.17 11.98
N ASP A 88 -4.63 12.21 11.29
CA ASP A 88 -4.53 10.79 11.64
C ASP A 88 -3.20 10.23 11.13
N ILE A 89 -2.14 10.38 11.93
CA ILE A 89 -0.78 10.01 11.58
C ILE A 89 -0.54 8.55 11.92
N LEU A 90 -0.26 7.75 10.88
CA LEU A 90 0.11 6.34 10.99
C LEU A 90 1.62 6.15 11.19
N SER A 91 2.44 7.03 10.61
CA SER A 91 3.89 6.99 10.77
C SER A 91 4.49 8.37 10.70
N PHE A 92 5.48 8.63 11.56
CA PHE A 92 6.24 9.88 11.59
C PHE A 92 7.73 9.56 11.71
N LYS A 93 8.52 9.93 10.69
CA LYS A 93 9.98 9.78 10.69
C LYS A 93 10.62 11.12 10.35
N LYS A 94 11.40 11.68 11.27
CA LYS A 94 12.10 12.95 11.07
C LYS A 94 13.57 12.74 10.80
N GLN A 95 14.08 13.44 9.79
CA GLN A 95 15.52 13.51 9.46
C GLN A 95 15.91 14.98 9.24
N GLY A 96 16.61 15.55 10.21
CA GLY A 96 16.95 16.98 10.19
C GLY A 96 15.70 17.86 10.23
N SER A 97 15.54 18.72 9.23
CA SER A 97 14.38 19.63 9.08
C SER A 97 13.23 19.05 8.26
N VAL A 98 13.37 17.83 7.77
CA VAL A 98 12.36 17.17 6.93
C VAL A 98 11.75 15.99 7.68
N ALA A 99 10.43 15.91 7.70
CA ALA A 99 9.70 14.75 8.19
C ALA A 99 9.07 13.98 7.03
N THR A 100 9.12 12.65 7.10
CA THR A 100 8.34 11.75 6.24
C THR A 100 7.17 11.24 7.07
N ILE A 101 5.95 11.52 6.63
CA ILE A 101 4.72 11.24 7.37
C ILE A 101 3.80 10.40 6.48
N ILE A 102 3.15 9.40 7.08
CA ILE A 102 2.04 8.67 6.47
C ILE A 102 0.77 9.04 7.22
N ILE A 103 -0.22 9.51 6.48
CA ILE A 103 -1.47 10.06 7.00
C ILE A 103 -2.63 9.26 6.44
N LYS A 104 -3.56 8.85 7.31
CA LYS A 104 -4.85 8.31 6.91
C LYS A 104 -5.78 9.45 6.51
N ASP A 105 -6.43 9.34 5.35
CA ASP A 105 -7.23 10.43 4.76
C ASP A 105 -8.50 9.88 4.10
N ASN A 106 -9.38 9.33 4.92
CA ASN A 106 -10.62 8.69 4.45
C ASN A 106 -11.60 9.68 3.81
N ASP A 107 -11.48 10.97 4.09
CA ASP A 107 -12.42 12.01 3.61
C ASP A 107 -11.81 12.96 2.58
N GLY A 108 -10.54 12.77 2.21
CA GLY A 108 -9.82 13.57 1.21
C GLY A 108 -9.53 15.01 1.63
N LYS A 109 -9.59 15.34 2.94
CA LYS A 109 -9.40 16.70 3.43
C LYS A 109 -8.00 17.00 3.92
N SER A 110 -7.26 15.97 4.35
CA SER A 110 -5.94 16.14 4.95
C SER A 110 -4.93 16.75 3.99
N LYS A 111 -4.95 16.38 2.71
CA LYS A 111 -4.09 16.98 1.68
C LYS A 111 -4.28 18.48 1.56
N LYS A 112 -5.55 18.93 1.44
CA LYS A 112 -5.88 20.36 1.35
C LYS A 112 -5.50 21.14 2.63
N LYS A 113 -5.58 20.47 3.78
CA LYS A 113 -5.20 21.04 5.06
C LYS A 113 -3.69 21.27 5.14
N LEU A 114 -2.89 20.27 4.74
CA LEU A 114 -1.42 20.39 4.65
C LEU A 114 -1.00 21.53 3.71
N GLU A 115 -1.60 21.64 2.53
CA GLU A 115 -1.30 22.70 1.57
C GLU A 115 -1.58 24.11 2.14
N LYS A 116 -2.68 24.25 2.90
CA LYS A 116 -3.03 25.53 3.57
C LYS A 116 -2.03 25.95 4.64
N MET A 117 -1.33 25.00 5.25
CA MET A 117 -0.30 25.28 6.26
C MET A 117 0.96 25.91 5.65
N LYS A 118 1.08 25.93 4.31
CA LYS A 118 2.20 26.51 3.54
C LYS A 118 3.56 26.01 4.03
N PRO A 119 3.81 24.72 4.04
CA PRO A 119 5.09 24.17 4.44
C PRO A 119 6.21 24.65 3.51
N LEU A 120 7.46 24.65 4.00
CA LEU A 120 8.64 24.99 3.20
C LEU A 120 8.92 23.93 2.12
N ILE A 121 8.64 22.66 2.44
CA ILE A 121 8.72 21.52 1.55
C ILE A 121 7.42 20.74 1.69
N LEU A 122 6.84 20.32 0.57
CA LEU A 122 5.67 19.45 0.53
C LEU A 122 5.74 18.57 -0.71
N ASP A 123 6.24 17.36 -0.56
CA ASP A 123 6.38 16.38 -1.63
C ASP A 123 5.57 15.11 -1.31
N TYR A 124 4.64 14.75 -2.21
CA TYR A 124 3.89 13.52 -2.09
C TYR A 124 4.71 12.35 -2.66
N LEU A 125 4.95 11.36 -1.83
CA LEU A 125 5.71 10.17 -2.19
C LEU A 125 4.79 9.01 -2.54
N PRO A 126 5.21 8.09 -3.44
CA PRO A 126 4.47 6.87 -3.68
C PRO A 126 4.38 6.04 -2.37
N LEU A 127 3.20 5.53 -2.10
CA LEU A 127 2.93 4.61 -1.00
C LEU A 127 2.90 3.19 -1.58
N THR A 128 3.72 2.31 -1.04
CA THR A 128 3.77 0.90 -1.47
C THR A 128 2.65 0.09 -0.81
N LEU A 129 2.22 -0.98 -1.47
CA LEU A 129 1.24 -1.89 -0.89
C LEU A 129 1.74 -2.53 0.43
N GLU A 130 3.06 -2.76 0.55
CA GLU A 130 3.68 -3.25 1.79
C GLU A 130 3.48 -2.27 2.96
N GLU A 131 3.71 -0.97 2.72
CA GLU A 131 3.50 0.06 3.74
C GLU A 131 2.02 0.13 4.15
N VAL A 132 1.13 0.15 3.17
CA VAL A 132 -0.32 0.15 3.42
C VAL A 132 -0.74 -1.06 4.24
N PHE A 133 -0.27 -2.24 3.86
CA PHE A 133 -0.57 -3.49 4.54
C PHE A 133 -0.15 -3.49 6.01
N ILE A 134 1.06 -3.00 6.31
CA ILE A 134 1.55 -2.90 7.69
C ILE A 134 0.60 -2.03 8.54
N TYR A 135 0.20 -0.87 8.04
CA TYR A 135 -0.67 0.05 8.79
C TYR A 135 -2.11 -0.45 8.95
N GLU A 136 -2.67 -1.10 7.92
CA GLU A 136 -3.99 -1.74 8.04
C GLU A 136 -3.95 -2.88 9.07
N MET A 137 -2.88 -3.67 9.10
CA MET A 137 -2.70 -4.74 10.08
C MET A 137 -2.52 -4.19 11.51
N GLU A 138 -1.76 -3.11 11.69
CA GLU A 138 -1.62 -2.43 12.99
C GLU A 138 -2.97 -1.88 13.48
N ALA A 139 -3.79 -1.33 12.58
CA ALA A 139 -5.14 -0.87 12.90
C ALA A 139 -6.08 -2.00 13.35
N LEU A 140 -5.84 -3.24 12.89
CA LEU A 140 -6.54 -4.45 13.32
C LEU A 140 -6.00 -5.03 14.63
N GLY A 141 -5.00 -4.39 15.25
CA GLY A 141 -4.41 -4.79 16.53
C GLY A 141 -3.22 -5.76 16.42
N TYR A 142 -2.66 -5.93 15.22
CA TYR A 142 -1.43 -6.71 15.02
C TYR A 142 -0.21 -5.85 15.27
N GLU A 143 0.45 -6.02 16.41
CA GLU A 143 1.70 -5.32 16.74
C GLU A 143 2.91 -6.07 16.15
N PHE A 144 3.41 -5.63 15.00
CA PHE A 144 4.63 -6.19 14.40
C PHE A 144 5.90 -5.84 15.19
N ASN A 145 5.88 -4.78 16.00
CA ASN A 145 7.04 -4.29 16.75
C ASN A 145 7.44 -5.16 17.95
N LYS A 146 6.72 -6.25 18.25
CA LYS A 146 7.11 -7.19 19.34
C LYS A 146 8.17 -8.21 18.94
N PHE A 147 8.59 -8.21 17.67
CA PHE A 147 9.51 -9.22 17.13
C PHE A 147 10.86 -8.65 16.65
N VAL A 148 11.15 -7.36 16.92
CA VAL A 148 12.44 -6.73 16.61
C VAL A 148 13.16 -6.31 17.87
#